data_9a16ce3427b18cbbf7411297c45e70cb
#
_entry.id   9a16ce3427b18cbbf7411297c45e70cb
#
_cell.length_a   1.000
_cell.length_b   1.000
_cell.length_c   1.000
_cell.angle_alpha   90.00
_cell.angle_beta   90.00
_cell.angle_gamma   90.00
#
_symmetry.space_group_name_H-M   'P 1'
#
loop_
_entity.id
_entity.type
_entity.pdbx_description
1 polymer ?
#
loop_
_entity_poly.entity_id
_entity_poly.type
_entity_poly.pdbx_seq_one_letter_code
_entity_poly.pdbx_strand_id
1 'polypeptide(L)'
;GEYSTSGNLEVNVFLREDCNISNTVSATDGFDLIWSDNFNESELNNENWTSIIGNGHAQNISGWGNNEQQYYSDSSNNLYMEDGCLKITALVEDAQDSYGQYSYTSARINSYQKMDFEDGGRITVRFKNPIGQGLWPAIWMMPSEAVFGGWPYSGEIDVMEYRGQNPQEVLSTVHYYDNGHTYKGATYYESQ
;
A
#
# COMPACT_ATOMS: atom_id res chain seq x y z
N GLY A 1 0.86 -30.81 9.37
CA GLY A 1 1.95 -30.43 8.48
C GLY A 1 2.72 -29.32 9.15
N GLU A 2 4.02 -29.47 9.31
CA GLU A 2 4.89 -28.44 9.85
C GLU A 2 5.03 -27.35 8.78
N TYR A 3 4.64 -26.14 9.11
CA TYR A 3 4.88 -24.98 8.24
C TYR A 3 6.32 -24.52 8.45
N SER A 4 7.11 -24.57 7.38
CA SER A 4 8.45 -23.99 7.38
C SER A 4 8.33 -22.45 7.42
N THR A 5 8.71 -21.85 8.54
CA THR A 5 8.77 -20.40 8.73
C THR A 5 10.15 -19.84 8.40
N SER A 6 10.79 -20.30 7.34
CA SER A 6 12.17 -19.91 7.04
C SER A 6 12.33 -18.73 6.08
N GLY A 7 11.27 -18.00 5.76
CA GLY A 7 11.37 -16.78 4.98
C GLY A 7 11.40 -15.55 5.91
N ASN A 8 12.49 -14.80 5.94
CA ASN A 8 12.52 -13.48 6.54
C ASN A 8 12.05 -12.45 5.50
N LEU A 9 11.00 -11.69 5.80
CA LEU A 9 10.65 -10.49 5.03
C LEU A 9 11.45 -9.33 5.61
N GLU A 10 12.29 -8.70 4.81
CA GLU A 10 12.98 -7.46 5.16
C GLU A 10 12.37 -6.30 4.42
N VAL A 11 11.95 -5.27 5.14
CA VAL A 11 11.38 -4.04 4.60
C VAL A 11 12.35 -2.90 4.83
N ASN A 12 12.79 -2.25 3.75
CA ASN A 12 13.62 -1.05 3.81
C ASN A 12 12.77 0.16 3.41
N VAL A 13 12.66 1.12 4.31
CA VAL A 13 11.91 2.35 4.13
C VAL A 13 12.90 3.51 3.99
N PHE A 14 12.79 4.28 2.90
CA PHE A 14 13.62 5.45 2.66
C PHE A 14 12.73 6.68 2.49
N LEU A 15 12.87 7.64 3.39
CA LEU A 15 12.25 8.97 3.27
C LEU A 15 13.19 9.89 2.49
N ARG A 16 12.77 10.40 1.34
CA ARG A 16 13.53 11.41 0.57
C ARG A 16 12.61 12.35 -0.19
N GLU A 17 13.10 13.58 -0.39
CA GLU A 17 12.36 14.64 -1.06
C GLU A 17 12.38 14.54 -2.60
N ASP A 18 13.36 13.85 -3.20
CA ASP A 18 13.56 13.78 -4.66
C ASP A 18 13.26 12.40 -5.23
N CYS A 19 12.40 12.34 -6.23
CA CYS A 19 12.11 11.12 -7.00
C CYS A 19 13.14 10.88 -8.11
N ASN A 20 13.79 11.92 -8.61
CA ASN A 20 14.81 11.86 -9.66
C ASN A 20 16.15 11.28 -9.16
N ILE A 21 16.18 10.02 -8.81
CA ILE A 21 17.45 9.32 -8.60
C ILE A 21 17.52 8.16 -9.58
N SER A 22 18.48 8.21 -10.49
CA SER A 22 18.91 7.08 -11.31
C SER A 22 19.55 5.98 -10.44
N ASN A 23 18.78 5.42 -9.55
CA ASN A 23 19.22 4.29 -8.76
C ASN A 23 18.59 3.04 -9.37
N THR A 24 19.36 2.38 -10.20
CA THR A 24 19.22 0.95 -10.38
C THR A 24 19.28 0.36 -8.97
N VAL A 25 18.17 -0.18 -8.50
CA VAL A 25 18.18 -1.06 -7.33
C VAL A 25 19.06 -2.24 -7.75
N SER A 26 20.30 -2.26 -7.31
CA SER A 26 21.17 -3.41 -7.54
C SER A 26 20.80 -4.47 -6.52
N ALA A 27 20.87 -5.73 -6.91
CA ALA A 27 20.88 -6.84 -5.97
C ALA A 27 21.95 -6.57 -4.91
N THR A 28 21.54 -6.38 -3.67
CA THR A 28 22.45 -6.13 -2.55
C THR A 28 22.20 -7.18 -1.48
N ASP A 29 23.27 -7.62 -0.85
CA ASP A 29 23.24 -8.47 0.34
C ASP A 29 22.56 -9.85 0.16
N GLY A 30 22.73 -10.48 -1.00
CA GLY A 30 22.29 -11.85 -1.23
C GLY A 30 20.84 -12.00 -1.68
N PHE A 31 20.19 -10.91 -2.10
CA PHE A 31 18.88 -10.94 -2.75
C PHE A 31 19.01 -10.65 -4.25
N ASP A 32 18.25 -11.37 -5.05
CA ASP A 32 18.08 -11.08 -6.48
C ASP A 32 16.90 -10.14 -6.69
N LEU A 33 17.06 -9.15 -7.56
CA LEU A 33 15.95 -8.27 -7.95
C LEU A 33 15.00 -9.04 -8.88
N ILE A 34 13.80 -9.32 -8.42
CA ILE A 34 12.78 -10.04 -9.19
C ILE A 34 11.75 -9.11 -9.83
N TRP A 35 11.54 -7.92 -9.27
CA TRP A 35 10.57 -6.95 -9.77
C TRP A 35 10.90 -5.54 -9.28
N SER A 36 10.62 -4.55 -10.11
CA SER A 36 10.70 -3.13 -9.72
C SER A 36 9.79 -2.28 -10.59
N ASP A 37 9.29 -1.19 -10.02
CA ASP A 37 8.67 -0.10 -10.75
C ASP A 37 9.23 1.22 -10.22
N ASN A 38 9.79 2.01 -11.12
CA ASN A 38 10.40 3.31 -10.79
C ASN A 38 9.46 4.48 -11.10
N PHE A 39 8.26 4.19 -11.63
CA PHE A 39 7.24 5.18 -11.99
C PHE A 39 7.77 6.30 -12.92
N ASN A 40 8.67 5.95 -13.83
CA ASN A 40 9.27 6.90 -14.79
C ASN A 40 8.41 7.12 -16.04
N GLU A 41 7.36 6.33 -16.21
CA GLU A 41 6.42 6.44 -17.31
C GLU A 41 5.53 7.68 -17.14
N SER A 42 4.86 8.11 -18.21
CA SER A 42 3.90 9.22 -18.15
C SER A 42 2.54 8.82 -17.56
N GLU A 43 2.26 7.52 -17.49
CA GLU A 43 1.01 6.92 -17.01
C GLU A 43 1.32 5.69 -16.18
N LEU A 44 0.35 5.27 -15.38
CA LEU A 44 0.46 4.04 -14.58
C LEU A 44 0.66 2.83 -15.51
N ASN A 45 1.71 2.04 -15.25
CA ASN A 45 1.95 0.82 -16.01
C ASN A 45 0.88 -0.23 -15.66
N ASN A 46 -0.08 -0.41 -16.56
CA ASN A 46 -1.18 -1.35 -16.40
C ASN A 46 -0.78 -2.84 -16.48
N GLU A 47 0.47 -3.15 -16.83
CA GLU A 47 1.01 -4.50 -16.71
C GLU A 47 1.39 -4.81 -15.26
N ASN A 48 1.77 -3.79 -14.48
CA ASN A 48 2.17 -3.91 -13.08
C ASN A 48 1.03 -3.63 -12.11
N TRP A 49 0.13 -2.69 -12.46
CA TRP A 49 -0.84 -2.13 -11.52
C TRP A 49 -2.27 -2.11 -12.05
N THR A 50 -3.21 -2.18 -11.14
CA THR A 50 -4.64 -1.98 -11.40
C THR A 50 -5.17 -0.93 -10.44
N SER A 51 -5.86 0.09 -10.96
CA SER A 51 -6.59 1.05 -10.13
C SER A 51 -7.83 0.41 -9.52
N ILE A 52 -8.02 0.60 -8.24
CA ILE A 52 -9.21 0.17 -7.51
C ILE A 52 -10.17 1.34 -7.39
N ILE A 53 -11.42 1.11 -7.77
CA ILE A 53 -12.43 2.16 -7.84
C ILE A 53 -13.50 1.94 -6.78
N GLY A 54 -13.98 3.01 -6.15
CA GLY A 54 -15.10 3.01 -5.23
C GLY A 54 -14.71 3.13 -3.76
N ASN A 55 -15.68 2.86 -2.90
CA ASN A 55 -15.55 2.91 -1.44
C ASN A 55 -15.71 1.52 -0.78
N GLY A 56 -15.50 0.44 -1.52
CA GLY A 56 -15.60 -0.93 -1.01
C GLY A 56 -17.02 -1.50 -0.98
N HIS A 57 -18.05 -0.76 -1.32
CA HIS A 57 -19.43 -1.27 -1.34
C HIS A 57 -19.63 -2.44 -2.32
N ALA A 58 -19.03 -2.36 -3.49
CA ALA A 58 -19.11 -3.43 -4.50
C ALA A 58 -18.48 -4.75 -4.02
N GLN A 59 -17.57 -4.69 -3.07
CA GLN A 59 -16.90 -5.83 -2.43
C GLN A 59 -17.57 -6.26 -1.12
N ASN A 60 -18.72 -5.66 -0.75
CA ASN A 60 -19.43 -5.84 0.52
C ASN A 60 -18.60 -5.44 1.77
N ILE A 61 -17.63 -4.54 1.62
CA ILE A 61 -16.80 -3.98 2.68
C ILE A 61 -16.84 -2.45 2.64
N SER A 62 -18.03 -1.87 2.82
CA SER A 62 -18.24 -0.42 2.82
C SER A 62 -17.22 0.32 3.67
N GLY A 63 -16.67 1.44 3.17
CA GLY A 63 -15.57 2.16 3.80
C GLY A 63 -14.33 1.28 3.97
N TRP A 64 -14.14 0.31 3.06
CA TRP A 64 -13.06 -0.67 3.06
C TRP A 64 -12.88 -1.42 4.40
N GLY A 65 -13.97 -1.53 5.18
CA GLY A 65 -13.97 -2.15 6.51
C GLY A 65 -13.40 -1.26 7.64
N ASN A 66 -12.92 -0.05 7.33
CA ASN A 66 -12.24 0.87 8.25
C ASN A 66 -13.02 2.17 8.46
N ASN A 67 -14.24 2.29 7.96
CA ASN A 67 -15.02 3.53 7.91
C ASN A 67 -14.32 4.64 7.10
N GLU A 68 -13.56 4.28 6.09
CA GLU A 68 -12.92 5.21 5.18
C GLU A 68 -13.98 6.01 4.42
N GLN A 69 -13.75 7.32 4.26
CA GLN A 69 -14.74 8.26 3.75
C GLN A 69 -14.55 8.60 2.28
N GLN A 70 -13.36 8.35 1.73
CA GLN A 70 -13.02 8.68 0.35
C GLN A 70 -13.59 7.67 -0.64
N TYR A 71 -13.84 8.16 -1.82
CA TYR A 71 -14.03 7.38 -3.03
C TYR A 71 -12.70 7.25 -3.77
N TYR A 72 -12.23 6.05 -4.03
CA TYR A 72 -11.06 5.83 -4.87
C TYR A 72 -11.41 5.96 -6.34
N SER A 73 -10.61 6.70 -7.08
CA SER A 73 -10.76 6.93 -8.52
C SER A 73 -9.44 6.71 -9.26
N ASP A 74 -9.52 6.57 -10.57
CA ASP A 74 -8.39 6.57 -11.51
C ASP A 74 -8.22 7.94 -12.21
N SER A 75 -8.87 8.97 -11.67
CA SER A 75 -8.75 10.33 -12.17
C SER A 75 -7.29 10.80 -12.09
N SER A 76 -6.83 11.50 -13.13
CA SER A 76 -5.53 12.17 -13.12
C SER A 76 -5.37 13.25 -12.05
N ASN A 77 -6.44 13.65 -11.37
CA ASN A 77 -6.37 14.51 -10.20
C ASN A 77 -5.91 13.73 -8.94
N ASN A 78 -6.23 12.43 -8.87
CA ASN A 78 -5.90 11.59 -7.72
C ASN A 78 -4.67 10.71 -7.96
N LEU A 79 -4.43 10.28 -9.22
CA LEU A 79 -3.39 9.33 -9.57
C LEU A 79 -2.67 9.80 -10.83
N TYR A 80 -1.41 10.18 -10.69
CA TYR A 80 -0.61 10.66 -11.83
C TYR A 80 0.89 10.47 -11.59
N MET A 81 1.66 10.56 -12.68
CA MET A 81 3.12 10.55 -12.64
C MET A 81 3.64 11.97 -12.80
N GLU A 82 4.53 12.37 -11.94
CA GLU A 82 5.20 13.66 -11.98
C GLU A 82 6.62 13.54 -11.44
N ASP A 83 7.58 14.07 -12.17
CA ASP A 83 9.00 14.08 -11.78
C ASP A 83 9.57 12.69 -11.45
N GLY A 84 9.12 11.64 -12.16
CA GLY A 84 9.55 10.27 -11.91
C GLY A 84 9.00 9.67 -10.61
N CYS A 85 7.85 10.20 -10.15
CA CYS A 85 7.14 9.71 -8.99
C CYS A 85 5.70 9.35 -9.33
N LEU A 86 5.21 8.30 -8.71
CA LEU A 86 3.76 8.11 -8.54
C LEU A 86 3.24 9.10 -7.51
N LYS A 87 2.24 9.88 -7.89
CA LYS A 87 1.50 10.77 -7.01
C LYS A 87 0.11 10.20 -6.72
N ILE A 88 -0.20 10.05 -5.45
CA ILE A 88 -1.54 9.74 -4.97
C ILE A 88 -2.00 10.92 -4.14
N THR A 89 -3.06 11.59 -4.61
CA THR A 89 -3.56 12.82 -3.99
C THR A 89 -4.96 12.60 -3.44
N ALA A 90 -5.12 12.86 -2.14
CA ALA A 90 -6.44 12.95 -1.52
C ALA A 90 -6.99 14.37 -1.70
N LEU A 91 -8.23 14.49 -2.15
CA LEU A 91 -8.90 15.75 -2.44
C LEU A 91 -10.21 15.87 -1.67
N VAL A 92 -10.56 17.11 -1.32
CA VAL A 92 -11.92 17.47 -0.93
C VAL A 92 -12.68 17.72 -2.24
N GLU A 93 -13.36 16.70 -2.71
CA GLU A 93 -14.03 16.69 -4.01
C GLU A 93 -15.23 15.73 -3.95
N ASP A 94 -16.35 16.17 -4.51
CA ASP A 94 -17.55 15.36 -4.56
C ASP A 94 -17.41 14.24 -5.60
N ALA A 95 -17.76 13.02 -5.19
CA ALA A 95 -17.87 11.85 -6.05
C ALA A 95 -19.18 11.13 -5.77
N GLN A 96 -19.64 10.34 -6.73
CA GLN A 96 -20.89 9.60 -6.62
C GLN A 96 -20.83 8.28 -7.40
N ASP A 97 -21.42 7.24 -6.83
CA ASP A 97 -21.71 5.99 -7.50
C ASP A 97 -23.13 5.50 -7.19
N SER A 98 -23.45 4.27 -7.56
CA SER A 98 -24.76 3.66 -7.28
C SER A 98 -25.03 3.40 -5.79
N TYR A 99 -24.02 3.47 -4.94
CA TYR A 99 -24.09 3.20 -3.51
C TYR A 99 -24.20 4.47 -2.66
N GLY A 100 -23.75 5.61 -3.17
CA GLY A 100 -23.81 6.84 -2.41
C GLY A 100 -23.06 8.02 -2.98
N GLN A 101 -22.96 9.05 -2.16
CA GLN A 101 -22.20 10.27 -2.42
C GLN A 101 -21.02 10.34 -1.43
N TYR A 102 -19.90 10.88 -1.89
CA TYR A 102 -18.65 11.01 -1.16
C TYR A 102 -18.15 12.44 -1.30
N SER A 103 -17.54 12.96 -0.25
CA SER A 103 -16.98 14.32 -0.24
C SER A 103 -15.46 14.36 -0.32
N TYR A 104 -14.86 13.20 -0.49
CA TYR A 104 -13.41 13.05 -0.64
C TYR A 104 -13.11 12.05 -1.75
N THR A 105 -12.06 12.31 -2.51
CA THR A 105 -11.50 11.38 -3.48
C THR A 105 -10.05 11.08 -3.16
N SER A 106 -9.57 9.94 -3.58
CA SER A 106 -8.17 9.52 -3.50
C SER A 106 -7.89 8.44 -4.56
N ALA A 107 -6.75 7.78 -4.50
CA ALA A 107 -6.47 6.63 -5.34
C ALA A 107 -5.93 5.45 -4.54
N ARG A 108 -6.17 4.25 -5.07
CA ARG A 108 -5.64 2.99 -4.60
C ARG A 108 -5.27 2.12 -5.80
N ILE A 109 -4.07 1.56 -5.78
CA ILE A 109 -3.61 0.62 -6.81
C ILE A 109 -3.18 -0.69 -6.16
N ASN A 110 -3.22 -1.78 -6.90
CA ASN A 110 -2.65 -3.05 -6.50
C ASN A 110 -2.01 -3.80 -7.67
N SER A 111 -1.20 -4.79 -7.36
CA SER A 111 -0.54 -5.69 -8.31
C SER A 111 -1.22 -7.08 -8.39
N TYR A 112 -2.45 -7.22 -7.91
CA TYR A 112 -3.18 -8.48 -7.89
C TYR A 112 -3.26 -9.12 -9.28
N GLN A 113 -2.92 -10.42 -9.38
CA GLN A 113 -2.81 -11.17 -10.64
C GLN A 113 -1.76 -10.66 -11.64
N LYS A 114 -0.85 -9.79 -11.21
CA LYS A 114 0.23 -9.25 -12.04
C LYS A 114 1.59 -9.56 -11.46
N MET A 115 1.73 -9.49 -10.14
CA MET A 115 2.95 -9.84 -9.43
C MET A 115 2.59 -10.40 -8.05
N ASP A 116 3.10 -11.59 -7.78
CA ASP A 116 3.02 -12.27 -6.49
C ASP A 116 4.43 -12.43 -5.90
N PHE A 117 4.53 -12.38 -4.58
CA PHE A 117 5.74 -12.65 -3.83
C PHE A 117 5.59 -13.97 -3.08
N GLU A 118 6.48 -14.91 -3.36
CA GLU A 118 6.50 -16.23 -2.75
C GLU A 118 7.73 -16.41 -1.83
N ASP A 119 7.63 -17.28 -0.85
CA ASP A 119 8.75 -17.79 -0.04
C ASP A 119 9.62 -16.75 0.70
N GLY A 120 9.09 -15.56 0.97
CA GLY A 120 9.82 -14.49 1.62
C GLY A 120 10.64 -13.66 0.63
N GLY A 121 11.23 -12.59 1.14
CA GLY A 121 11.98 -11.67 0.29
C GLY A 121 12.25 -10.35 0.98
N ARG A 122 12.74 -9.39 0.19
CA ARG A 122 12.94 -8.00 0.61
C ARG A 122 12.08 -7.09 -0.25
N ILE A 123 11.29 -6.25 0.39
CA ILE A 123 10.54 -5.17 -0.27
C ILE A 123 11.21 -3.85 0.12
N THR A 124 11.58 -3.06 -0.89
CA THR A 124 12.16 -1.74 -0.70
C THR A 124 11.30 -0.72 -1.40
N VAL A 125 10.75 0.23 -0.66
CA VAL A 125 9.90 1.30 -1.20
C VAL A 125 10.44 2.65 -0.78
N ARG A 126 10.48 3.58 -1.72
CA ARG A 126 10.73 4.99 -1.43
C ARG A 126 9.42 5.73 -1.48
N PHE A 127 9.12 6.50 -0.44
CA PHE A 127 7.87 7.25 -0.37
C PHE A 127 8.06 8.57 0.38
N LYS A 128 7.12 9.48 0.19
CA LYS A 128 6.95 10.71 0.97
C LYS A 128 5.50 10.75 1.45
N ASN A 129 5.33 10.81 2.76
CA ASN A 129 4.02 10.86 3.38
C ASN A 129 3.44 12.28 3.39
N PRO A 130 2.13 12.44 3.19
CA PRO A 130 1.45 13.72 3.36
C PRO A 130 1.27 14.06 4.84
N ILE A 131 1.35 15.34 5.19
CA ILE A 131 1.04 15.84 6.54
C ILE A 131 -0.36 16.43 6.55
N GLY A 132 -1.18 16.02 7.52
CA GLY A 132 -2.54 16.53 7.68
C GLY A 132 -3.43 15.55 8.42
N GLN A 133 -4.36 16.08 9.20
CA GLN A 133 -5.31 15.27 9.95
C GLN A 133 -6.24 14.48 9.01
N GLY A 134 -6.44 13.20 9.29
CA GLY A 134 -7.31 12.30 8.53
C GLY A 134 -6.65 11.65 7.33
N LEU A 135 -5.40 12.02 6.98
CA LEU A 135 -4.63 11.35 5.93
C LEU A 135 -4.03 10.05 6.47
N TRP A 136 -4.25 8.96 5.74
CA TRP A 136 -3.80 7.62 6.11
C TRP A 136 -3.27 6.86 4.88
N PRO A 137 -2.08 7.19 4.39
CA PRO A 137 -1.44 6.43 3.33
C PRO A 137 -0.91 5.11 3.86
N ALA A 138 -0.93 4.09 3.02
CA ALA A 138 -0.41 2.77 3.34
C ALA A 138 0.26 2.11 2.13
N ILE A 139 1.29 1.30 2.43
CA ILE A 139 1.91 0.35 1.52
C ILE A 139 1.80 -1.00 2.21
N TRP A 140 1.07 -1.92 1.62
CA TRP A 140 0.65 -3.13 2.29
C TRP A 140 0.42 -4.28 1.33
N MET A 141 0.30 -5.48 1.85
CA MET A 141 0.18 -6.71 1.10
C MET A 141 -0.99 -7.54 1.62
N MET A 142 -1.73 -8.09 0.68
CA MET A 142 -2.77 -9.09 0.93
C MET A 142 -2.39 -10.40 0.25
N PRO A 143 -2.84 -11.56 0.74
CA PRO A 143 -2.64 -12.81 0.04
C PRO A 143 -3.38 -12.80 -1.31
N SER A 144 -2.71 -13.29 -2.35
CA SER A 144 -3.32 -13.45 -3.68
C SER A 144 -4.45 -14.47 -3.66
N GLU A 145 -4.33 -15.49 -2.81
CA GLU A 145 -5.35 -16.50 -2.56
C GLU A 145 -5.64 -16.61 -1.06
N ALA A 146 -6.90 -16.58 -0.71
CA ALA A 146 -7.34 -16.71 0.68
C ALA A 146 -7.40 -18.20 1.12
N VAL A 147 -6.26 -18.92 1.01
CA VAL A 147 -6.17 -20.38 1.24
C VAL A 147 -6.61 -20.81 2.65
N PHE A 148 -6.49 -19.95 3.63
CA PHE A 148 -6.92 -20.21 5.02
C PHE A 148 -8.28 -19.57 5.36
N GLY A 149 -8.93 -18.92 4.39
CA GLY A 149 -10.17 -18.17 4.56
C GLY A 149 -9.97 -16.67 4.39
N GLY A 150 -11.06 -15.91 4.46
CA GLY A 150 -11.04 -14.45 4.37
C GLY A 150 -10.26 -13.80 5.52
N TRP A 151 -10.04 -12.50 5.41
CA TRP A 151 -9.37 -11.74 6.46
C TRP A 151 -10.02 -11.96 7.85
N PRO A 152 -9.22 -12.14 8.93
CA PRO A 152 -7.77 -12.11 8.98
C PRO A 152 -7.10 -13.49 8.87
N TYR A 153 -7.81 -14.54 8.44
CA TYR A 153 -7.31 -15.94 8.44
C TYR A 153 -6.11 -16.14 7.52
N SER A 154 -6.09 -15.50 6.35
CA SER A 154 -4.98 -15.59 5.40
C SER A 154 -3.94 -14.48 5.56
N GLY A 155 -4.10 -13.64 6.57
CA GLY A 155 -3.14 -12.62 6.96
C GLY A 155 -3.21 -11.32 6.15
N GLU A 156 -2.40 -10.34 6.59
CA GLU A 156 -2.14 -9.06 5.96
C GLU A 156 -0.79 -8.55 6.46
N ILE A 157 -0.01 -7.91 5.62
CA ILE A 157 1.29 -7.33 5.98
C ILE A 157 1.27 -5.85 5.60
N ASP A 158 1.28 -4.98 6.60
CA ASP A 158 1.41 -3.54 6.39
C ASP A 158 2.89 -3.18 6.45
N VAL A 159 3.46 -2.98 5.27
CA VAL A 159 4.85 -2.57 5.11
C VAL A 159 5.06 -1.18 5.70
N MET A 160 4.13 -0.28 5.42
CA MET A 160 4.09 1.07 5.91
C MET A 160 2.64 1.53 6.09
N GLU A 161 2.33 2.02 7.26
CA GLU A 161 1.16 2.83 7.53
C GLU A 161 1.59 4.14 8.18
N TYR A 162 0.85 5.20 7.86
CA TYR A 162 1.17 6.53 8.36
C TYR A 162 -0.10 7.30 8.68
N ARG A 163 -0.06 8.06 9.74
CA ARG A 163 -1.14 8.95 10.13
C ARG A 163 -0.66 10.39 10.01
N GLY A 164 -1.24 11.13 9.08
CA GLY A 164 -0.78 12.49 8.76
C GLY A 164 -0.82 13.49 9.91
N GLN A 165 -1.58 13.22 10.97
CA GLN A 165 -1.57 14.00 12.21
C GLN A 165 -0.39 13.67 13.13
N ASN A 166 0.31 12.54 12.91
CA ASN A 166 1.47 12.11 13.67
C ASN A 166 2.70 11.97 12.76
N PRO A 167 3.25 13.08 12.23
CA PRO A 167 4.20 13.03 11.11
C PRO A 167 5.57 12.44 11.44
N GLN A 168 5.80 12.03 12.67
CA GLN A 168 7.05 11.39 13.10
C GLN A 168 6.91 9.87 13.27
N GLU A 169 5.71 9.33 13.08
CA GLU A 169 5.44 7.91 13.31
C GLU A 169 5.19 7.18 12.00
N VAL A 170 5.94 6.12 11.77
CA VAL A 170 5.69 5.12 10.72
C VAL A 170 5.43 3.79 11.38
N LEU A 171 4.34 3.15 11.02
CA LEU A 171 3.89 1.88 11.56
C LEU A 171 4.17 0.77 10.55
N SER A 172 4.56 -0.40 11.03
CA SER A 172 4.53 -1.65 10.27
C SER A 172 3.80 -2.69 11.09
N THR A 173 2.89 -3.44 10.47
CA THR A 173 2.03 -4.37 11.18
C THR A 173 1.84 -5.67 10.41
N VAL A 174 1.71 -6.78 11.10
CA VAL A 174 1.24 -8.04 10.54
C VAL A 174 -0.05 -8.42 11.23
N HIS A 175 -1.11 -8.62 10.48
CA HIS A 175 -2.41 -9.08 10.96
C HIS A 175 -2.58 -10.57 10.65
N TYR A 176 -3.12 -11.32 11.60
CA TYR A 176 -3.35 -12.76 11.45
C TYR A 176 -4.46 -13.23 12.39
N TYR A 177 -4.85 -14.48 12.24
CA TYR A 177 -5.84 -15.13 13.11
C TYR A 177 -5.14 -16.02 14.15
N ASP A 178 -5.42 -15.76 15.46
CA ASP A 178 -5.06 -16.61 16.57
C ASP A 178 -6.15 -16.51 17.64
N ASN A 179 -7.15 -17.41 17.60
CA ASN A 179 -8.36 -17.37 18.42
C ASN A 179 -9.15 -16.04 18.32
N GLY A 180 -9.06 -15.36 17.17
CA GLY A 180 -9.59 -14.05 16.85
C GLY A 180 -8.59 -13.25 16.01
N HIS A 181 -8.99 -12.07 15.56
CA HIS A 181 -8.05 -11.16 14.92
C HIS A 181 -6.94 -10.75 15.88
N THR A 182 -5.71 -10.97 15.48
CA THR A 182 -4.50 -10.65 16.24
C THR A 182 -3.54 -9.89 15.34
N TYR A 183 -2.70 -9.04 15.91
CA TYR A 183 -1.66 -8.33 15.17
C TYR A 183 -0.38 -8.19 15.98
N LYS A 184 0.73 -8.03 15.27
CA LYS A 184 2.02 -7.61 15.83
C LYS A 184 2.59 -6.53 14.95
N GLY A 185 3.11 -5.48 15.54
CA GLY A 185 3.66 -4.36 14.82
C GLY A 185 4.82 -3.69 15.53
N ALA A 186 5.46 -2.78 14.81
CA ALA A 186 6.49 -1.89 15.31
C ALA A 186 6.18 -0.47 14.87
N THR A 187 6.58 0.50 15.69
CA THR A 187 6.53 1.92 15.35
C THR A 187 7.95 2.43 15.21
N TYR A 188 8.21 3.07 14.10
CA TYR A 188 9.47 3.78 13.85
C TYR A 188 9.24 5.27 14.03
N TYR A 189 10.16 5.91 14.72
CA TYR A 189 10.13 7.36 14.92
C TYR A 189 11.24 7.99 14.09
N GLU A 190 10.87 8.96 13.25
CA GLU A 190 11.82 9.75 12.52
C GLU A 190 12.51 10.73 13.49
N SER A 191 13.83 10.68 13.55
CA SER A 191 14.62 11.68 14.29
C SER A 191 14.61 13.00 13.53
N GLN A 192 14.29 14.09 14.21
CA GLN A 192 14.38 15.45 13.70
C GLN A 192 15.82 15.83 13.32
#